data_29aebc37f4f8fc767cd987fe8f671103
#
_entry.id   29aebc37f4f8fc767cd987fe8f671103
#
_cell.length_a   1.000
_cell.length_b   1.000
_cell.length_c   1.000
_cell.angle_alpha   90.00
_cell.angle_beta   90.00
_cell.angle_gamma   90.00
#
_symmetry.space_group_name_H-M   'P 1'
#
loop_
_entity.id
_entity.type
_entity.pdbx_description
1 polymer ?
#
loop_
_entity_poly.entity_id
_entity_poly.type
_entity_poly.pdbx_seq_one_letter_code
_entity_poly.pdbx_strand_id
1 'polypeptide(L)'
;MYKAYWGMEFNPFEKGLSEKNFFQSKDFSQAMSRLEHLKTTKGIGLFTGLSGIGKTYTLRCFTNSLNPNLYKVIYLTLSTVTVLEFYKSLAYGLGVEIYSKKIDLFKAIQERIISLSRDKKITPVIIIDEAQYLKTEVLNDLKLLLNFDMDSKNYAVLILCGQPLLNNILSKQIHEALKQRIVINYNYEGISKEEISEYISSRLKLAGVFSEIFNANALEAINSCCNSSTRILNSIIEKCLIIGYQKNLKVIDTDIVMLAQNEINLI
;
A
#
# COMPACT_ATOMS: atom_id res chain seq x y z
N MET A 1 -10.94 4.06 28.58
CA MET A 1 -12.19 3.63 29.22
C MET A 1 -12.91 2.52 28.43
N TYR A 2 -13.31 2.72 27.15
CA TYR A 2 -14.00 1.67 26.38
C TYR A 2 -13.20 0.38 26.19
N LYS A 3 -11.87 0.45 26.08
CA LYS A 3 -11.01 -0.74 25.95
C LYS A 3 -11.16 -1.68 27.15
N ALA A 4 -11.05 -1.16 28.36
CA ALA A 4 -11.20 -1.96 29.59
C ALA A 4 -12.63 -2.53 29.73
N TYR A 5 -13.64 -1.80 29.27
CA TYR A 5 -15.04 -2.28 29.25
C TYR A 5 -15.20 -3.55 28.42
N TRP A 6 -14.56 -3.58 27.24
CA TRP A 6 -14.58 -4.73 26.33
C TRP A 6 -13.51 -5.78 26.64
N GLY A 7 -12.70 -5.60 27.69
CA GLY A 7 -11.62 -6.52 28.05
C GLY A 7 -10.40 -6.46 27.10
N MET A 8 -10.24 -5.35 26.36
CA MET A 8 -9.14 -5.20 25.41
C MET A 8 -7.89 -4.64 26.11
N GLU A 9 -6.74 -5.28 25.91
CA GLU A 9 -5.43 -4.79 26.38
C GLU A 9 -4.98 -3.53 25.60
N PHE A 10 -5.27 -3.48 24.30
CA PHE A 10 -4.99 -2.35 23.41
C PHE A 10 -6.10 -2.21 22.37
N ASN A 11 -6.07 -1.13 21.56
CA ASN A 11 -7.00 -0.99 20.43
C ASN A 11 -6.46 -1.76 19.20
N PRO A 12 -7.07 -2.90 18.81
CA PRO A 12 -6.58 -3.71 17.71
C PRO A 12 -6.92 -3.15 16.31
N PHE A 13 -7.70 -2.07 16.24
CA PHE A 13 -8.14 -1.41 15.00
C PHE A 13 -7.38 -0.11 14.72
N GLU A 14 -6.45 0.27 15.58
CA GLU A 14 -5.62 1.47 15.45
C GLU A 14 -4.54 1.31 14.37
N LYS A 15 -4.09 2.45 13.83
CA LYS A 15 -2.94 2.48 12.91
C LYS A 15 -1.64 2.16 13.66
N GLY A 16 -0.75 1.39 13.02
CA GLY A 16 0.60 1.16 13.57
C GLY A 16 0.78 -0.15 14.32
N LEU A 17 -0.18 -1.05 14.29
CA LEU A 17 0.01 -2.39 14.83
C LEU A 17 1.20 -3.10 14.17
N SER A 18 1.90 -3.91 15.00
CA SER A 18 3.04 -4.70 14.55
C SER A 18 2.66 -5.60 13.37
N GLU A 19 3.52 -5.67 12.39
CA GLU A 19 3.37 -6.51 11.19
C GLU A 19 3.35 -8.02 11.51
N LYS A 20 3.83 -8.41 12.69
CA LYS A 20 3.78 -9.81 13.15
C LYS A 20 2.36 -10.31 13.44
N ASN A 21 1.43 -9.39 13.69
CA ASN A 21 0.05 -9.67 14.08
C ASN A 21 -0.94 -9.39 12.95
N PHE A 22 -0.52 -9.65 11.73
CA PHE A 22 -1.28 -9.27 10.54
C PHE A 22 -2.31 -10.34 10.14
N PHE A 23 -3.49 -9.87 9.71
CA PHE A 23 -4.49 -10.72 9.07
C PHE A 23 -4.14 -10.90 7.58
N GLN A 24 -3.88 -12.12 7.17
CA GLN A 24 -3.53 -12.46 5.79
C GLN A 24 -4.79 -12.64 4.95
N SER A 25 -5.35 -11.54 4.43
CA SER A 25 -6.44 -11.64 3.47
C SER A 25 -5.96 -12.25 2.16
N LYS A 26 -6.91 -12.77 1.37
CA LYS A 26 -6.63 -13.30 0.00
C LYS A 26 -5.99 -12.23 -0.88
N ASP A 27 -6.53 -11.01 -0.83
CA ASP A 27 -6.03 -9.87 -1.61
C ASP A 27 -4.58 -9.52 -1.24
N PHE A 28 -4.27 -9.47 0.06
CA PHE A 28 -2.89 -9.28 0.52
C PHE A 28 -1.95 -10.37 0.02
N SER A 29 -2.34 -11.64 0.16
CA SER A 29 -1.53 -12.79 -0.27
C SER A 29 -1.27 -12.76 -1.77
N GLN A 30 -2.28 -12.40 -2.56
CA GLN A 30 -2.17 -12.23 -4.00
C GLN A 30 -1.22 -11.08 -4.39
N ALA A 31 -1.30 -9.94 -3.71
CA ALA A 31 -0.42 -8.81 -3.94
C ALA A 31 1.04 -9.15 -3.55
N MET A 32 1.25 -9.78 -2.39
CA MET A 32 2.59 -10.21 -1.94
C MET A 32 3.23 -11.19 -2.91
N SER A 33 2.49 -12.18 -3.42
CA SER A 33 2.98 -13.14 -4.42
C SER A 33 3.48 -12.43 -5.69
N ARG A 34 2.77 -11.40 -6.14
CA ARG A 34 3.16 -10.60 -7.31
C ARG A 34 4.37 -9.72 -7.05
N LEU A 35 4.48 -9.14 -5.85
CA LEU A 35 5.66 -8.37 -5.43
C LEU A 35 6.91 -9.27 -5.35
N GLU A 36 6.76 -10.49 -4.82
CA GLU A 36 7.84 -11.49 -4.80
C GLU A 36 8.26 -11.93 -6.21
N HIS A 37 7.30 -12.10 -7.11
CA HIS A 37 7.60 -12.37 -8.51
C HIS A 37 8.32 -11.19 -9.17
N LEU A 38 7.84 -9.96 -8.97
CA LEU A 38 8.47 -8.75 -9.49
C LEU A 38 9.90 -8.56 -8.95
N LYS A 39 10.14 -8.90 -7.70
CA LYS A 39 11.48 -8.90 -7.09
C LYS A 39 12.46 -9.77 -7.87
N THR A 40 12.01 -10.90 -8.37
CA THR A 40 12.82 -11.85 -9.11
C THR A 40 13.01 -11.46 -10.57
N THR A 41 11.93 -11.08 -11.25
CA THR A 41 11.95 -10.73 -12.68
C THR A 41 12.50 -9.33 -12.93
N LYS A 42 12.45 -8.45 -11.90
CA LYS A 42 12.72 -7.01 -12.03
C LYS A 42 11.75 -6.34 -13.02
N GLY A 43 11.97 -5.05 -13.28
CA GLY A 43 11.10 -4.29 -14.18
C GLY A 43 10.05 -3.47 -13.44
N ILE A 44 8.92 -3.19 -14.07
CA ILE A 44 7.90 -2.27 -13.57
C ILE A 44 6.66 -3.04 -13.13
N GLY A 45 6.24 -2.84 -11.89
CA GLY A 45 4.96 -3.30 -11.35
C GLY A 45 3.99 -2.13 -11.13
N LEU A 46 2.75 -2.33 -11.54
CA LEU A 46 1.64 -1.40 -11.32
C LEU A 46 0.67 -2.03 -10.31
N PHE A 47 0.47 -1.33 -9.19
CA PHE A 47 -0.38 -1.77 -8.09
C PHE A 47 -1.42 -0.69 -7.78
N THR A 48 -2.67 -0.93 -8.14
CA THR A 48 -3.74 0.07 -7.98
C THR A 48 -4.89 -0.44 -7.13
N GLY A 49 -5.61 0.49 -6.51
CA GLY A 49 -6.78 0.18 -5.70
C GLY A 49 -7.31 1.40 -4.96
N LEU A 50 -8.52 1.32 -4.44
CA LEU A 50 -9.18 2.42 -3.73
C LEU A 50 -8.38 2.86 -2.49
N SER A 51 -8.68 4.04 -1.98
CA SER A 51 -8.06 4.53 -0.74
C SER A 51 -8.47 3.66 0.46
N GLY A 52 -7.51 3.39 1.37
CA GLY A 52 -7.78 2.62 2.59
C GLY A 52 -7.88 1.10 2.41
N ILE A 53 -7.61 0.56 1.22
CA ILE A 53 -7.74 -0.88 0.89
C ILE A 53 -6.53 -1.73 1.34
N GLY A 54 -5.43 -1.10 1.77
CA GLY A 54 -4.25 -1.82 2.27
C GLY A 54 -2.98 -1.72 1.42
N LYS A 55 -2.98 -0.97 0.31
CA LYS A 55 -1.82 -0.84 -0.62
C LYS A 55 -0.50 -0.52 0.09
N THR A 56 -0.43 0.62 0.77
CA THR A 56 0.78 1.08 1.48
C THR A 56 1.19 0.11 2.59
N TYR A 57 0.21 -0.57 3.20
CA TYR A 57 0.49 -1.59 4.19
C TYR A 57 1.21 -2.80 3.57
N THR A 58 0.70 -3.30 2.44
CA THR A 58 1.33 -4.42 1.70
C THR A 58 2.76 -4.05 1.26
N LEU A 59 2.96 -2.82 0.76
CA LEU A 59 4.30 -2.33 0.40
C LEU A 59 5.25 -2.31 1.61
N ARG A 60 4.77 -1.90 2.79
CA ARG A 60 5.55 -1.91 4.02
C ARG A 60 5.93 -3.33 4.43
N CYS A 61 5.00 -4.28 4.41
CA CYS A 61 5.29 -5.68 4.69
C CYS A 61 6.31 -6.25 3.70
N PHE A 62 6.14 -5.96 2.41
CA PHE A 62 7.09 -6.37 1.39
C PHE A 62 8.49 -5.79 1.62
N THR A 63 8.60 -4.49 1.85
CA THR A 63 9.91 -3.85 2.07
C THR A 63 10.63 -4.39 3.31
N ASN A 64 9.89 -4.67 4.38
CA ASN A 64 10.45 -5.24 5.61
C ASN A 64 10.85 -6.71 5.47
N SER A 65 10.30 -7.42 4.49
CA SER A 65 10.72 -8.80 4.16
C SER A 65 12.01 -8.86 3.34
N LEU A 66 12.44 -7.74 2.75
CA LEU A 66 13.63 -7.69 1.90
C LEU A 66 14.92 -7.71 2.74
N ASN A 67 15.87 -8.54 2.31
CA ASN A 67 17.22 -8.55 2.90
C ASN A 67 17.97 -7.26 2.49
N PRO A 68 18.35 -6.36 3.44
CA PRO A 68 19.00 -5.09 3.13
C PRO A 68 20.38 -5.24 2.47
N ASN A 69 21.03 -6.40 2.58
CA ASN A 69 22.28 -6.68 1.90
C ASN A 69 22.11 -7.01 0.41
N LEU A 70 20.90 -7.36 -0.02
CA LEU A 70 20.58 -7.73 -1.41
C LEU A 70 19.68 -6.70 -2.10
N TYR A 71 18.96 -5.89 -1.33
CA TYR A 71 18.00 -4.92 -1.86
C TYR A 71 18.18 -3.56 -1.22
N LYS A 72 18.20 -2.51 -2.04
CA LYS A 72 18.17 -1.12 -1.58
C LYS A 72 16.79 -0.53 -1.88
N VAL A 73 15.99 -0.32 -0.84
CA VAL A 73 14.66 0.26 -0.96
C VAL A 73 14.75 1.78 -1.02
N ILE A 74 14.10 2.38 -2.00
CA ILE A 74 13.90 3.81 -2.17
C ILE A 74 12.40 4.08 -2.22
N TYR A 75 11.85 4.67 -1.16
CA TYR A 75 10.43 4.96 -1.06
C TYR A 75 10.18 6.46 -1.26
N LEU A 76 9.43 6.78 -2.32
CA LEU A 76 9.08 8.13 -2.73
C LEU A 76 7.59 8.38 -2.48
N THR A 77 7.28 9.25 -1.52
CA THR A 77 5.91 9.63 -1.16
C THR A 77 5.45 10.92 -1.82
N LEU A 78 6.40 11.77 -2.21
CA LEU A 78 6.11 13.08 -2.78
C LEU A 78 5.97 12.97 -4.30
N SER A 79 4.73 12.89 -4.78
CA SER A 79 4.41 12.68 -6.21
C SER A 79 3.99 13.98 -6.93
N THR A 80 3.77 15.08 -6.20
CA THR A 80 3.34 16.39 -6.75
C THR A 80 4.50 17.33 -7.09
N VAL A 81 5.63 16.77 -7.48
CA VAL A 81 6.90 17.49 -7.69
C VAL A 81 7.12 17.82 -9.17
N THR A 82 8.03 18.76 -9.42
CA THR A 82 8.60 18.99 -10.75
C THR A 82 9.52 17.82 -11.15
N VAL A 83 9.80 17.70 -12.44
CA VAL A 83 10.71 16.65 -12.93
C VAL A 83 12.07 16.72 -12.23
N LEU A 84 12.63 17.92 -12.07
CA LEU A 84 13.94 18.08 -11.42
C LEU A 84 13.93 17.68 -9.94
N GLU A 85 12.88 18.03 -9.22
CA GLU A 85 12.72 17.63 -7.82
C GLU A 85 12.55 16.12 -7.68
N PHE A 86 11.81 15.48 -8.59
CA PHE A 86 11.71 14.04 -8.66
C PHE A 86 13.09 13.38 -8.82
N TYR A 87 13.90 13.85 -9.76
CA TYR A 87 15.26 13.34 -9.95
C TYR A 87 16.14 13.56 -8.73
N LYS A 88 16.06 14.71 -8.08
CA LYS A 88 16.80 14.99 -6.83
C LYS A 88 16.38 14.04 -5.71
N SER A 89 15.08 13.78 -5.53
CA SER A 89 14.58 12.85 -4.54
C SER A 89 15.05 11.42 -4.80
N LEU A 90 15.04 10.99 -6.06
CA LEU A 90 15.50 9.66 -6.44
C LEU A 90 17.03 9.54 -6.26
N ALA A 91 17.81 10.56 -6.64
CA ALA A 91 19.25 10.62 -6.44
C ALA A 91 19.61 10.51 -4.95
N TYR A 92 18.92 11.29 -4.09
CA TYR A 92 19.09 11.23 -2.65
C TYR A 92 18.83 9.81 -2.12
N GLY A 93 17.72 9.17 -2.49
CA GLY A 93 17.40 7.80 -2.09
C GLY A 93 18.43 6.77 -2.53
N LEU A 94 19.03 6.96 -3.70
CA LEU A 94 20.10 6.10 -4.24
C LEU A 94 21.47 6.39 -3.60
N GLY A 95 21.64 7.51 -2.90
CA GLY A 95 22.92 7.97 -2.35
C GLY A 95 23.85 8.47 -3.48
N VAL A 96 23.29 9.24 -4.41
CA VAL A 96 23.97 9.94 -5.50
C VAL A 96 24.06 11.42 -5.14
N GLU A 97 25.15 12.07 -5.55
CA GLU A 97 25.29 13.51 -5.42
C GLU A 97 24.19 14.27 -6.14
N ILE A 98 23.74 15.37 -5.55
CA ILE A 98 22.64 16.16 -6.11
C ILE A 98 23.18 17.24 -7.03
N TYR A 99 22.97 17.05 -8.32
CA TYR A 99 23.34 18.00 -9.35
C TYR A 99 22.21 19.01 -9.62
N SER A 100 22.59 20.18 -10.17
CA SER A 100 21.62 21.21 -10.55
C SER A 100 20.89 20.91 -11.85
N LYS A 101 21.53 20.19 -12.78
CA LYS A 101 20.98 19.88 -14.11
C LYS A 101 20.37 18.49 -14.16
N LYS A 102 19.20 18.35 -14.78
CA LYS A 102 18.50 17.07 -14.99
C LYS A 102 19.38 16.03 -15.69
N ILE A 103 20.16 16.43 -16.70
CA ILE A 103 20.98 15.50 -17.48
C ILE A 103 22.09 14.85 -16.64
N ASP A 104 22.67 15.58 -15.70
CA ASP A 104 23.73 15.05 -14.85
C ASP A 104 23.11 14.09 -13.81
N LEU A 105 21.95 14.43 -13.25
CA LEU A 105 21.17 13.54 -12.36
C LEU A 105 20.77 12.26 -13.09
N PHE A 106 20.27 12.37 -14.32
CA PHE A 106 19.89 11.22 -15.14
C PHE A 106 21.04 10.21 -15.28
N LYS A 107 22.21 10.68 -15.73
CA LYS A 107 23.41 9.87 -15.92
C LYS A 107 23.86 9.24 -14.59
N ALA A 108 24.01 10.05 -13.56
CA ALA A 108 24.48 9.59 -12.25
C ALA A 108 23.53 8.54 -11.61
N ILE A 109 22.21 8.71 -11.77
CA ILE A 109 21.21 7.74 -11.29
C ILE A 109 21.34 6.43 -12.08
N GLN A 110 21.44 6.46 -13.41
CA GLN A 110 21.61 5.25 -14.22
C GLN A 110 22.89 4.50 -13.85
N GLU A 111 24.04 5.20 -13.81
CA GLU A 111 25.31 4.63 -13.38
C GLU A 111 25.23 4.00 -11.99
N ARG A 112 24.57 4.68 -11.07
CA ARG A 112 24.38 4.18 -9.70
C ARG A 112 23.54 2.90 -9.66
N ILE A 113 22.43 2.85 -10.41
CA ILE A 113 21.58 1.65 -10.51
C ILE A 113 22.38 0.48 -11.09
N ILE A 114 23.13 0.71 -12.16
CA ILE A 114 23.99 -0.32 -12.78
C ILE A 114 25.03 -0.80 -11.78
N SER A 115 25.78 0.11 -11.14
CA SER A 115 26.80 -0.23 -10.16
C SER A 115 26.24 -1.03 -8.98
N LEU A 116 25.08 -0.62 -8.43
CA LEU A 116 24.42 -1.38 -7.36
C LEU A 116 24.07 -2.79 -7.83
N SER A 117 23.40 -2.94 -8.96
CA SER A 117 22.86 -4.23 -9.40
C SER A 117 23.92 -5.15 -9.98
N ARG A 118 24.82 -4.63 -10.83
CA ARG A 118 25.83 -5.43 -11.51
C ARG A 118 27.06 -5.71 -10.66
N ASP A 119 27.63 -4.65 -10.05
CA ASP A 119 28.94 -4.75 -9.38
C ASP A 119 28.75 -5.19 -7.90
N LYS A 120 27.77 -4.63 -7.19
CA LYS A 120 27.53 -4.91 -5.77
C LYS A 120 26.50 -6.02 -5.52
N LYS A 121 25.79 -6.49 -6.56
CA LYS A 121 24.70 -7.47 -6.46
C LYS A 121 23.54 -7.01 -5.55
N ILE A 122 23.37 -5.70 -5.39
CA ILE A 122 22.27 -5.08 -4.63
C ILE A 122 21.24 -4.57 -5.61
N THR A 123 20.04 -5.10 -5.58
CA THR A 123 18.95 -4.65 -6.48
C THR A 123 18.24 -3.43 -5.89
N PRO A 124 18.22 -2.27 -6.58
CA PRO A 124 17.40 -1.14 -6.18
C PRO A 124 15.92 -1.48 -6.35
N VAL A 125 15.12 -1.19 -5.30
CA VAL A 125 13.66 -1.31 -5.31
C VAL A 125 13.10 0.10 -5.10
N ILE A 126 12.63 0.70 -6.19
CA ILE A 126 12.09 2.05 -6.22
C ILE A 126 10.59 1.95 -6.10
N ILE A 127 10.01 2.55 -5.08
CA ILE A 127 8.58 2.55 -4.81
C ILE A 127 8.08 3.98 -4.90
N ILE A 128 7.11 4.22 -5.76
CA ILE A 128 6.41 5.50 -5.87
C ILE A 128 4.97 5.26 -5.39
N ASP A 129 4.66 5.75 -4.21
CA ASP A 129 3.30 5.71 -3.67
C ASP A 129 2.50 6.94 -4.13
N GLU A 130 1.18 6.81 -4.21
CA GLU A 130 0.26 7.81 -4.75
C GLU A 130 0.66 8.30 -6.17
N ALA A 131 1.13 7.36 -7.00
CA ALA A 131 1.70 7.64 -8.33
C ALA A 131 0.71 8.29 -9.32
N GLN A 132 -0.62 8.30 -9.03
CA GLN A 132 -1.60 9.04 -9.83
C GLN A 132 -1.38 10.57 -9.82
N TYR A 133 -0.59 11.08 -8.88
CA TYR A 133 -0.24 12.52 -8.84
C TYR A 133 1.04 12.86 -9.60
N LEU A 134 1.74 11.85 -10.18
CA LEU A 134 2.90 12.12 -11.01
C LEU A 134 2.51 12.88 -12.28
N LYS A 135 3.31 13.87 -12.62
CA LYS A 135 3.17 14.59 -13.89
C LYS A 135 3.52 13.67 -15.07
N THR A 136 2.88 13.93 -16.20
CA THR A 136 3.12 13.19 -17.46
C THR A 136 4.59 13.13 -17.84
N GLU A 137 5.32 14.24 -17.63
CA GLU A 137 6.75 14.34 -17.93
C GLU A 137 7.58 13.40 -17.07
N VAL A 138 7.22 13.20 -15.77
CA VAL A 138 7.90 12.27 -14.88
C VAL A 138 7.65 10.82 -15.33
N LEU A 139 6.41 10.48 -15.68
CA LEU A 139 6.08 9.15 -16.20
C LEU A 139 6.83 8.82 -17.49
N ASN A 140 6.97 9.79 -18.38
CA ASN A 140 7.76 9.65 -19.62
C ASN A 140 9.25 9.49 -19.32
N ASP A 141 9.76 10.20 -18.34
CA ASP A 141 11.17 10.08 -17.94
C ASP A 141 11.48 8.75 -17.26
N LEU A 142 10.57 8.20 -16.48
CA LEU A 142 10.75 6.87 -15.87
C LEU A 142 11.02 5.78 -16.90
N LYS A 143 10.34 5.85 -18.05
CA LYS A 143 10.58 4.94 -19.18
C LYS A 143 12.02 5.05 -19.70
N LEU A 144 12.54 6.27 -19.82
CA LEU A 144 13.90 6.51 -20.30
C LEU A 144 14.95 6.13 -19.25
N LEU A 145 14.69 6.46 -17.99
CA LEU A 145 15.59 6.22 -16.87
C LEU A 145 15.85 4.72 -16.64
N LEU A 146 14.81 3.89 -16.86
CA LEU A 146 14.90 2.43 -16.68
C LEU A 146 15.23 1.68 -17.99
N ASN A 147 15.64 2.39 -19.02
CA ASN A 147 16.12 1.79 -20.27
C ASN A 147 17.62 1.50 -20.15
N PHE A 148 17.97 0.26 -19.89
CA PHE A 148 19.35 -0.20 -19.76
C PHE A 148 19.74 -1.13 -20.90
N ASP A 149 20.98 -1.04 -21.35
CA ASP A 149 21.56 -1.95 -22.35
C ASP A 149 20.65 -2.08 -23.60
N MET A 150 20.12 -0.97 -24.14
CA MET A 150 19.17 -0.93 -25.26
C MET A 150 17.92 -1.76 -25.00
N ASP A 151 17.37 -1.67 -23.78
CA ASP A 151 16.16 -2.36 -23.32
C ASP A 151 16.28 -3.89 -23.17
N SER A 152 17.51 -4.38 -23.06
CA SER A 152 17.75 -5.84 -22.95
C SER A 152 17.84 -6.34 -21.50
N LYS A 153 17.99 -5.43 -20.51
CA LYS A 153 18.18 -5.80 -19.10
C LYS A 153 17.44 -4.90 -18.14
N ASN A 154 16.95 -5.51 -17.06
CA ASN A 154 16.38 -4.81 -15.92
C ASN A 154 17.34 -4.84 -14.72
N TYR A 155 17.85 -3.69 -14.30
CA TYR A 155 18.74 -3.57 -13.15
C TYR A 155 18.04 -3.14 -11.85
N ALA A 156 16.78 -2.71 -11.94
CA ALA A 156 16.00 -2.24 -10.81
C ALA A 156 14.57 -2.81 -10.84
N VAL A 157 13.91 -2.76 -9.70
CA VAL A 157 12.47 -2.94 -9.54
C VAL A 157 11.86 -1.55 -9.38
N LEU A 158 10.86 -1.21 -10.18
CA LEU A 158 10.02 -0.03 -10.00
C LEU A 158 8.59 -0.47 -9.65
N ILE A 159 8.07 0.02 -8.54
CA ILE A 159 6.69 -0.19 -8.12
C ILE A 159 5.95 1.14 -8.20
N LEU A 160 4.98 1.22 -9.11
CA LEU A 160 4.01 2.31 -9.18
C LEU A 160 2.78 1.89 -8.40
N CYS A 161 2.53 2.54 -7.27
CA CYS A 161 1.38 2.30 -6.43
C CYS A 161 0.46 3.52 -6.43
N GLY A 162 -0.86 3.31 -6.56
CA GLY A 162 -1.79 4.44 -6.59
C GLY A 162 -3.26 4.06 -6.60
N GLN A 163 -4.10 5.05 -6.85
CA GLN A 163 -5.54 4.88 -7.00
C GLN A 163 -5.89 4.41 -8.43
N PRO A 164 -7.11 3.90 -8.68
CA PRO A 164 -7.53 3.45 -10.01
C PRO A 164 -7.39 4.50 -11.13
N LEU A 165 -7.38 5.79 -10.77
CA LEU A 165 -7.09 6.89 -11.68
C LEU A 165 -5.74 6.71 -12.41
N LEU A 166 -4.76 6.06 -11.77
CA LEU A 166 -3.46 5.78 -12.38
C LEU A 166 -3.59 4.87 -13.61
N ASN A 167 -4.50 3.90 -13.59
CA ASN A 167 -4.79 3.04 -14.74
C ASN A 167 -5.30 3.89 -15.93
N ASN A 168 -6.20 4.86 -15.65
CA ASN A 168 -6.74 5.75 -16.68
C ASN A 168 -5.66 6.68 -17.26
N ILE A 169 -4.72 7.14 -16.42
CA ILE A 169 -3.58 7.95 -16.87
C ILE A 169 -2.68 7.12 -17.80
N LEU A 170 -2.30 5.92 -17.37
CA LEU A 170 -1.39 5.05 -18.13
C LEU A 170 -2.04 4.42 -19.37
N SER A 171 -3.37 4.44 -19.49
CA SER A 171 -4.07 3.98 -20.69
C SER A 171 -3.99 4.95 -21.87
N LYS A 172 -3.59 6.20 -21.63
CA LYS A 172 -3.42 7.21 -22.69
C LYS A 172 -2.27 6.83 -23.60
N GLN A 173 -2.42 7.09 -24.91
CA GLN A 173 -1.44 6.76 -25.96
C GLN A 173 -0.02 7.30 -25.66
N ILE A 174 0.08 8.47 -25.03
CA ILE A 174 1.39 9.06 -24.65
C ILE A 174 2.20 8.17 -23.69
N HIS A 175 1.55 7.27 -22.95
CA HIS A 175 2.18 6.36 -21.98
C HIS A 175 2.29 4.91 -22.49
N GLU A 176 1.94 4.64 -23.74
CA GLU A 176 1.94 3.28 -24.28
C GLU A 176 3.28 2.57 -24.10
N ALA A 177 4.39 3.23 -24.36
CA ALA A 177 5.72 2.65 -24.20
C ALA A 177 6.11 2.39 -22.74
N LEU A 178 5.58 3.12 -21.76
CA LEU A 178 5.72 2.80 -20.33
C LEU A 178 4.83 1.61 -19.96
N LYS A 179 3.59 1.59 -20.47
CA LYS A 179 2.62 0.52 -20.24
C LYS A 179 3.14 -0.84 -20.73
N GLN A 180 3.78 -0.89 -21.90
CA GLN A 180 4.38 -2.12 -22.46
C GLN A 180 5.51 -2.69 -21.59
N ARG A 181 6.14 -1.88 -20.73
CA ARG A 181 7.18 -2.32 -19.80
C ARG A 181 6.67 -2.76 -18.43
N ILE A 182 5.37 -2.63 -18.19
CA ILE A 182 4.74 -3.11 -16.96
C ILE A 182 4.63 -4.63 -17.05
N VAL A 183 5.43 -5.32 -16.26
CA VAL A 183 5.47 -6.80 -16.21
C VAL A 183 4.42 -7.36 -15.26
N ILE A 184 3.98 -6.56 -14.29
CA ILE A 184 2.93 -6.93 -13.33
C ILE A 184 1.93 -5.78 -13.24
N ASN A 185 0.65 -6.10 -13.41
CA ASN A 185 -0.46 -5.20 -13.15
C ASN A 185 -1.41 -5.89 -12.15
N TYR A 186 -1.59 -5.28 -10.99
CA TYR A 186 -2.46 -5.79 -9.95
C TYR A 186 -3.41 -4.70 -9.44
N ASN A 187 -4.70 -5.00 -9.45
CA ASN A 187 -5.73 -4.16 -8.88
C ASN A 187 -6.18 -4.79 -7.55
N TYR A 188 -5.97 -4.06 -6.45
CA TYR A 188 -6.46 -4.48 -5.14
C TYR A 188 -7.98 -4.47 -5.11
N GLU A 189 -8.54 -5.54 -4.57
CA GLU A 189 -9.98 -5.71 -4.33
C GLU A 189 -10.37 -5.41 -2.89
N GLY A 190 -9.40 -5.51 -1.97
CA GLY A 190 -9.55 -5.30 -0.54
C GLY A 190 -10.00 -6.56 0.19
N ILE A 191 -10.51 -6.35 1.42
CA ILE A 191 -11.01 -7.44 2.22
C ILE A 191 -12.35 -7.94 1.67
N SER A 192 -12.48 -9.24 1.45
CA SER A 192 -13.73 -9.82 0.96
C SER A 192 -14.79 -9.90 2.07
N LYS A 193 -16.04 -10.02 1.66
CA LYS A 193 -17.17 -10.12 2.60
C LYS A 193 -17.03 -11.31 3.55
N GLU A 194 -16.56 -12.41 3.03
CA GLU A 194 -16.38 -13.67 3.79
C GLU A 194 -15.26 -13.54 4.83
N GLU A 195 -14.28 -12.69 4.59
CA GLU A 195 -13.12 -12.51 5.47
C GLU A 195 -13.38 -11.52 6.62
N ILE A 196 -14.42 -10.66 6.54
CA ILE A 196 -14.64 -9.59 7.52
C ILE A 196 -14.87 -10.14 8.93
N SER A 197 -15.69 -11.17 9.07
CA SER A 197 -15.96 -11.78 10.38
C SER A 197 -14.70 -12.38 10.99
N GLU A 198 -13.89 -13.07 10.19
CA GLU A 198 -12.62 -13.65 10.64
C GLU A 198 -11.61 -12.55 10.98
N TYR A 199 -11.54 -11.49 10.17
CA TYR A 199 -10.71 -10.32 10.44
C TYR A 199 -11.04 -9.70 11.80
N ILE A 200 -12.33 -9.41 12.07
CA ILE A 200 -12.77 -8.81 13.34
C ILE A 200 -12.40 -9.72 14.51
N SER A 201 -12.72 -11.01 14.41
CA SER A 201 -12.42 -12.00 15.45
C SER A 201 -10.92 -12.12 15.71
N SER A 202 -10.10 -12.17 14.66
CA SER A 202 -8.64 -12.25 14.80
C SER A 202 -8.06 -11.02 15.50
N ARG A 203 -8.57 -9.83 15.16
CA ARG A 203 -8.15 -8.57 15.78
C ARG A 203 -8.54 -8.48 17.25
N LEU A 204 -9.76 -8.88 17.61
CA LEU A 204 -10.23 -8.90 19.00
C LEU A 204 -9.44 -9.91 19.83
N LYS A 205 -9.18 -11.10 19.30
CA LYS A 205 -8.34 -12.13 19.96
C LYS A 205 -6.93 -11.63 20.25
N LEU A 206 -6.32 -10.89 19.32
CA LEU A 206 -5.00 -10.25 19.54
C LEU A 206 -5.02 -9.27 20.71
N ALA A 207 -6.14 -8.62 20.96
CA ALA A 207 -6.32 -7.70 22.09
C ALA A 207 -6.78 -8.39 23.38
N GLY A 208 -6.83 -9.73 23.41
CA GLY A 208 -7.23 -10.51 24.59
C GLY A 208 -8.72 -10.79 24.71
N VAL A 209 -9.53 -10.45 23.69
CA VAL A 209 -10.98 -10.64 23.71
C VAL A 209 -11.39 -11.89 22.95
N PHE A 210 -12.02 -12.83 23.65
CA PHE A 210 -12.49 -14.12 23.11
C PHE A 210 -14.01 -14.24 23.06
N SER A 211 -14.72 -13.27 23.67
CA SER A 211 -16.19 -13.22 23.66
C SER A 211 -16.70 -12.59 22.36
N GLU A 212 -17.91 -12.97 21.96
CA GLU A 212 -18.61 -12.36 20.83
C GLU A 212 -19.17 -10.99 21.23
N ILE A 213 -18.53 -9.93 20.69
CA ILE A 213 -18.99 -8.54 20.91
C ILE A 213 -20.04 -8.14 19.88
N PHE A 214 -20.00 -8.70 18.67
CA PHE A 214 -20.90 -8.36 17.57
C PHE A 214 -21.84 -9.54 17.31
N ASN A 215 -23.16 -9.28 17.17
CA ASN A 215 -24.08 -10.31 16.71
C ASN A 215 -23.99 -10.49 15.18
N ALA A 216 -24.60 -11.55 14.65
CA ALA A 216 -24.53 -11.90 13.23
C ALA A 216 -25.07 -10.76 12.32
N ASN A 217 -26.16 -10.11 12.71
CA ASN A 217 -26.76 -9.02 11.95
C ASN A 217 -25.87 -7.76 11.93
N ALA A 218 -25.15 -7.48 13.03
CA ALA A 218 -24.17 -6.42 13.09
C ALA A 218 -22.98 -6.66 12.15
N LEU A 219 -22.48 -7.90 12.09
CA LEU A 219 -21.40 -8.28 11.16
C LEU A 219 -21.83 -8.12 9.69
N GLU A 220 -23.07 -8.47 9.38
CA GLU A 220 -23.64 -8.30 8.05
C GLU A 220 -23.82 -6.81 7.67
N ALA A 221 -24.25 -5.99 8.63
CA ALA A 221 -24.34 -4.54 8.47
C ALA A 221 -22.95 -3.91 8.25
N ILE A 222 -21.95 -4.27 9.06
CA ILE A 222 -20.56 -3.81 8.90
C ILE A 222 -20.04 -4.16 7.49
N ASN A 223 -20.28 -5.39 7.06
CA ASN A 223 -19.91 -5.88 5.74
C ASN A 223 -20.49 -4.99 4.61
N SER A 224 -21.75 -4.61 4.74
CA SER A 224 -22.44 -3.76 3.75
C SER A 224 -21.91 -2.32 3.73
N CYS A 225 -21.35 -1.84 4.84
CA CYS A 225 -20.91 -0.44 5.00
C CYS A 225 -19.44 -0.21 4.64
N CYS A 226 -18.57 -1.23 4.68
CA CYS A 226 -17.11 -1.02 4.60
C CYS A 226 -16.54 -0.91 3.18
N ASN A 227 -17.31 -1.26 2.13
CA ASN A 227 -16.88 -1.21 0.72
C ASN A 227 -15.48 -1.82 0.48
N SER A 228 -15.20 -2.98 1.09
CA SER A 228 -13.89 -3.67 1.04
C SER A 228 -12.70 -2.86 1.59
N SER A 229 -12.94 -1.67 2.17
CA SER A 229 -11.91 -0.81 2.73
C SER A 229 -11.62 -1.15 4.18
N THR A 230 -10.43 -1.68 4.48
CA THR A 230 -9.99 -1.95 5.84
C THR A 230 -9.92 -0.70 6.72
N ARG A 231 -9.68 0.48 6.13
CA ARG A 231 -9.71 1.76 6.86
C ARG A 231 -11.12 2.09 7.34
N ILE A 232 -12.12 1.98 6.45
CA ILE A 232 -13.51 2.23 6.79
C ILE A 232 -13.98 1.17 7.80
N LEU A 233 -13.68 -0.11 7.56
CA LEU A 233 -13.99 -1.21 8.45
C LEU A 233 -13.49 -0.95 9.87
N ASN A 234 -12.20 -0.60 10.03
CA ASN A 234 -11.62 -0.30 11.33
C ASN A 234 -12.31 0.90 12.01
N SER A 235 -12.60 1.95 11.24
CA SER A 235 -13.30 3.13 11.77
C SER A 235 -14.71 2.81 12.25
N ILE A 236 -15.47 2.00 11.50
CA ILE A 236 -16.81 1.55 11.90
C ILE A 236 -16.74 0.75 13.20
N ILE A 237 -15.83 -0.25 13.26
CA ILE A 237 -15.69 -1.10 14.44
C ILE A 237 -15.32 -0.28 15.68
N GLU A 238 -14.33 0.61 15.56
CA GLU A 238 -13.91 1.47 16.67
C GLU A 238 -15.07 2.35 17.19
N LYS A 239 -15.84 2.95 16.28
CA LYS A 239 -17.03 3.73 16.64
C LYS A 239 -18.10 2.86 17.31
N CYS A 240 -18.37 1.67 16.79
CA CYS A 240 -19.29 0.72 17.42
C CYS A 240 -18.88 0.38 18.86
N LEU A 241 -17.60 0.13 19.10
CA LEU A 241 -17.06 -0.16 20.42
C LEU A 241 -17.22 1.03 21.39
N ILE A 242 -17.03 2.25 20.92
CA ILE A 242 -17.20 3.47 21.71
C ILE A 242 -18.68 3.70 22.06
N ILE A 243 -19.58 3.62 21.07
CA ILE A 243 -21.02 3.81 21.26
C ILE A 243 -21.59 2.72 22.17
N GLY A 244 -21.20 1.46 21.95
CA GLY A 244 -21.61 0.32 22.78
C GLY A 244 -21.21 0.50 24.25
N TYR A 245 -19.99 0.98 24.51
CA TYR A 245 -19.55 1.37 25.85
C TYR A 245 -20.39 2.48 26.46
N GLN A 246 -20.66 3.55 25.71
CA GLN A 246 -21.48 4.68 26.20
C GLN A 246 -22.91 4.27 26.57
N LYS A 247 -23.46 3.27 25.86
CA LYS A 247 -24.79 2.71 26.11
C LYS A 247 -24.79 1.51 27.07
N ASN A 248 -23.63 1.13 27.64
CA ASN A 248 -23.48 -0.03 28.53
C ASN A 248 -23.99 -1.35 27.91
N LEU A 249 -23.76 -1.57 26.61
CA LEU A 249 -24.21 -2.74 25.89
C LEU A 249 -23.22 -3.92 26.07
N LYS A 250 -23.73 -5.13 26.21
CA LYS A 250 -22.91 -6.36 26.23
C LYS A 250 -22.59 -6.90 24.83
N VAL A 251 -23.49 -6.63 23.88
CA VAL A 251 -23.37 -7.06 22.46
C VAL A 251 -23.79 -5.91 21.57
N ILE A 252 -23.09 -5.73 20.49
CA ILE A 252 -23.33 -4.71 19.46
C ILE A 252 -24.26 -5.32 18.40
N ASP A 253 -25.34 -4.60 18.08
CA ASP A 253 -26.34 -4.93 17.08
C ASP A 253 -26.27 -4.01 15.86
N THR A 254 -27.18 -4.21 14.91
CA THR A 254 -27.28 -3.43 13.68
C THR A 254 -27.52 -1.94 13.93
N ASP A 255 -28.28 -1.58 14.95
CA ASP A 255 -28.63 -0.18 15.24
C ASP A 255 -27.37 0.61 15.62
N ILE A 256 -26.48 0.00 16.39
CA ILE A 256 -25.19 0.62 16.75
C ILE A 256 -24.28 0.76 15.53
N VAL A 257 -24.28 -0.19 14.61
CA VAL A 257 -23.51 -0.09 13.36
C VAL A 257 -24.02 1.08 12.51
N MET A 258 -25.33 1.24 12.39
CA MET A 258 -25.92 2.37 11.66
C MET A 258 -25.60 3.72 12.31
N LEU A 259 -25.61 3.82 13.63
CA LEU A 259 -25.17 5.02 14.33
C LEU A 259 -23.70 5.33 14.07
N ALA A 260 -22.83 4.31 14.13
CA ALA A 260 -21.40 4.46 13.86
C ALA A 260 -21.13 4.90 12.41
N GLN A 261 -21.87 4.36 11.44
CA GLN A 261 -21.78 4.74 10.03
C GLN A 261 -22.21 6.19 9.81
N ASN A 262 -23.30 6.63 10.44
CA ASN A 262 -23.78 8.01 10.34
C ASN A 262 -22.72 8.99 10.87
N GLU A 263 -22.04 8.68 11.98
CA GLU A 263 -20.96 9.53 12.49
C GLU A 263 -19.77 9.63 11.52
N ILE A 264 -19.49 8.58 10.76
CA ILE A 264 -18.37 8.57 9.78
C ILE A 264 -18.76 9.36 8.52
N ASN A 265 -20.02 9.28 8.09
CA ASN A 265 -20.49 9.96 6.87
C ASN A 265 -20.69 11.48 7.06
N LEU A 266 -20.67 11.97 8.29
CA LEU A 266 -20.74 13.41 8.60
C LEU A 266 -19.39 14.12 8.45
N ILE A 267 -18.31 13.41 8.18
CA ILE A 267 -16.95 13.90 7.93
C ILE A 267 -16.63 13.80 6.43
#